data_5ee91f2f0f1375e95140401e1ebea1ac
#
_entry.id   5ee91f2f0f1375e95140401e1ebea1ac
#
_cell.length_a   1.000
_cell.length_b   1.000
_cell.length_c   1.000
_cell.angle_alpha   90.00
_cell.angle_beta   90.00
_cell.angle_gamma   90.00
#
_symmetry.space_group_name_H-M   'P 1'
#
loop_
_entity.id
_entity.type
_entity.pdbx_description
1 polymer ?
#
loop_
_entity_poly.entity_id
_entity_poly.type
_entity_poly.pdbx_seq_one_letter_code
_entity_poly.pdbx_strand_id
1 'polypeptide(L)'
;MSEIPRIRITDAGKYDGQTVEIAGWLYNLRKSGKIIFPLVRDGSGIMQCVGLKTALPEELFETLKHLTQESSLIVRGKLRAEQRAPGGFELDLESAEIVQRVPEETPYPITPKDHGTEFLFDKRHLHLRSRRTHAVMRVRHEIIKGIRDFFDSNGFTLVDTPIFTPAACEGTTTLFEVNYFDEEKVYLTQSGQLYNEATAMALGKVYCFGPTFRAEKSKTRRHLTEFWMVEPEMAYATLEDVKDLAEGLICFVVQRVLENRRTELETLERDISKLEAVKAPFPRISYDQAVEILKTKGSEIEWGGD
;
A
#
# COMPACT_ATOMS: atom_id res chain seq x y z
N MET A 1 17.91 9.13 35.78
CA MET A 1 16.53 8.80 35.34
C MET A 1 16.69 8.00 34.06
N SER A 2 16.10 6.81 33.96
CA SER A 2 16.10 6.06 32.70
C SER A 2 15.41 6.88 31.63
N GLU A 3 15.98 6.97 30.46
CA GLU A 3 15.41 7.67 29.31
C GLU A 3 14.08 7.00 28.94
N ILE A 4 13.02 7.80 28.78
CA ILE A 4 11.68 7.28 28.38
C ILE A 4 11.81 6.77 26.92
N PRO A 5 11.54 5.49 26.65
CA PRO A 5 11.69 4.95 25.31
C PRO A 5 10.67 5.55 24.34
N ARG A 6 11.15 6.03 23.19
CA ARG A 6 10.29 6.40 22.06
C ARG A 6 9.97 5.13 21.27
N ILE A 7 8.69 4.83 21.15
CA ILE A 7 8.20 3.61 20.49
C ILE A 7 7.35 3.90 19.26
N ARG A 8 7.16 2.88 18.43
CA ARG A 8 6.11 2.86 17.41
C ARG A 8 4.84 2.27 18.02
N ILE A 9 3.68 2.75 17.58
CA ILE A 9 2.37 2.26 18.08
C ILE A 9 2.19 0.76 17.84
N THR A 10 2.68 0.24 16.71
CA THR A 10 2.66 -1.20 16.42
C THR A 10 3.44 -2.06 17.43
N ASP A 11 4.36 -1.46 18.17
CA ASP A 11 5.20 -2.16 19.15
C ASP A 11 4.63 -2.05 20.59
N ALA A 12 3.48 -1.42 20.79
CA ALA A 12 2.90 -1.15 22.11
C ALA A 12 2.85 -2.38 23.02
N GLY A 13 2.50 -3.55 22.49
CA GLY A 13 2.44 -4.79 23.25
C GLY A 13 3.74 -5.21 23.94
N LYS A 14 4.90 -4.69 23.49
CA LYS A 14 6.22 -4.97 24.13
C LYS A 14 6.46 -4.10 25.38
N TYR A 15 5.64 -3.06 25.59
CA TYR A 15 5.82 -2.03 26.60
C TYR A 15 4.63 -1.88 27.54
N ASP A 16 3.78 -2.89 27.65
CA ASP A 16 2.63 -2.86 28.56
C ASP A 16 3.07 -2.54 30.00
N GLY A 17 2.36 -1.63 30.64
CA GLY A 17 2.66 -1.16 32.00
C GLY A 17 3.84 -0.17 32.12
N GLN A 18 4.54 0.14 31.02
CA GLN A 18 5.66 1.08 31.02
C GLN A 18 5.25 2.47 30.57
N THR A 19 5.99 3.50 31.02
CA THR A 19 5.88 4.86 30.48
C THR A 19 6.69 4.96 29.20
N VAL A 20 6.05 5.42 28.13
CA VAL A 20 6.63 5.52 26.78
C VAL A 20 6.37 6.88 26.16
N GLU A 21 7.12 7.17 25.09
CA GLU A 21 6.93 8.34 24.26
C GLU A 21 6.48 7.92 22.86
N ILE A 22 5.46 8.60 22.32
CA ILE A 22 4.97 8.41 20.95
C ILE A 22 4.94 9.78 20.25
N ALA A 23 5.63 9.90 19.12
CA ALA A 23 5.57 11.06 18.24
C ALA A 23 4.62 10.79 17.07
N GLY A 24 3.72 11.73 16.77
CA GLY A 24 2.73 11.52 15.72
C GLY A 24 1.86 12.75 15.45
N TRP A 25 0.72 12.49 14.87
CA TRP A 25 -0.28 13.50 14.49
C TRP A 25 -1.62 13.21 15.17
N LEU A 26 -2.31 14.27 15.58
CA LEU A 26 -3.66 14.16 16.14
C LEU A 26 -4.65 13.74 15.04
N TYR A 27 -4.95 12.46 14.97
CA TYR A 27 -5.89 11.91 13.98
C TYR A 27 -7.34 12.33 14.26
N ASN A 28 -7.74 12.31 15.53
CA ASN A 28 -9.06 12.73 16.00
C ASN A 28 -9.02 13.06 17.48
N LEU A 29 -10.03 13.80 17.96
CA LEU A 29 -10.15 14.16 19.37
C LEU A 29 -11.61 14.02 19.81
N ARG A 30 -11.84 13.15 20.80
CA ARG A 30 -13.13 13.03 21.47
C ARG A 30 -13.04 13.64 22.87
N LYS A 31 -14.11 14.29 23.30
CA LYS A 31 -14.19 15.00 24.58
C LYS A 31 -15.40 14.48 25.38
N SER A 32 -15.22 14.24 26.68
CA SER A 32 -16.30 13.80 27.58
C SER A 32 -16.08 14.39 28.96
N GLY A 33 -16.72 15.54 29.24
CA GLY A 33 -16.61 16.22 30.51
C GLY A 33 -15.19 16.61 30.88
N LYS A 34 -14.63 15.94 31.90
CA LYS A 34 -13.27 16.19 32.40
C LYS A 34 -12.22 15.25 31.77
N ILE A 35 -12.57 14.57 30.70
CA ILE A 35 -11.71 13.59 30.02
C ILE A 35 -11.59 13.97 28.54
N ILE A 36 -10.41 13.88 28.00
CA ILE A 36 -10.13 13.96 26.57
C ILE A 36 -9.54 12.66 26.07
N PHE A 37 -9.87 12.31 24.83
CA PHE A 37 -9.38 11.11 24.14
C PHE A 37 -8.72 11.50 22.83
N PRO A 38 -7.47 12.00 22.86
CA PRO A 38 -6.71 12.20 21.64
C PRO A 38 -6.40 10.85 20.98
N LEU A 39 -6.71 10.71 19.70
CA LEU A 39 -6.24 9.61 18.87
C LEU A 39 -4.98 10.07 18.13
N VAL A 40 -3.84 9.50 18.48
CA VAL A 40 -2.54 9.83 17.88
C VAL A 40 -2.17 8.76 16.85
N ARG A 41 -1.78 9.20 15.67
CA ARG A 41 -1.32 8.34 14.56
C ARG A 41 0.16 8.58 14.30
N ASP A 42 0.96 7.49 14.24
CA ASP A 42 2.41 7.57 13.99
C ASP A 42 2.84 6.97 12.65
N GLY A 43 1.88 6.58 11.80
CA GLY A 43 2.14 5.87 10.54
C GLY A 43 2.28 4.35 10.69
N SER A 44 2.42 3.81 11.89
CA SER A 44 2.37 2.35 12.16
C SER A 44 1.03 1.91 12.71
N GLY A 45 0.29 2.82 13.36
CA GLY A 45 -1.00 2.55 13.97
C GLY A 45 -1.67 3.82 14.50
N ILE A 46 -2.73 3.61 15.27
CA ILE A 46 -3.46 4.65 15.99
C ILE A 46 -3.51 4.27 17.46
N MET A 47 -3.09 5.18 18.36
CA MET A 47 -3.13 5.05 19.80
C MET A 47 -4.21 5.95 20.38
N GLN A 48 -5.11 5.40 21.18
CA GLN A 48 -5.98 6.21 22.02
C GLN A 48 -5.21 6.64 23.26
N CYS A 49 -5.13 7.95 23.46
CA CYS A 49 -4.60 8.52 24.71
C CYS A 49 -5.77 8.92 25.59
N VAL A 50 -5.60 8.80 26.91
CA VAL A 50 -6.60 9.19 27.90
C VAL A 50 -6.03 10.32 28.74
N GLY A 51 -6.55 11.53 28.57
CA GLY A 51 -6.15 12.71 29.34
C GLY A 51 -7.21 13.09 30.35
N LEU A 52 -6.88 13.02 31.64
CA LEU A 52 -7.76 13.43 32.74
C LEU A 52 -7.43 14.88 33.16
N LYS A 53 -8.44 15.74 33.31
CA LYS A 53 -8.26 17.12 33.80
C LYS A 53 -7.58 17.18 35.17
N THR A 54 -7.74 16.16 35.99
CA THR A 54 -7.16 16.07 37.35
C THR A 54 -5.70 15.58 37.34
N ALA A 55 -5.24 14.96 36.28
CA ALA A 55 -3.89 14.38 36.17
C ALA A 55 -2.95 15.24 35.31
N LEU A 56 -3.48 16.06 34.42
CA LEU A 56 -2.69 16.95 33.57
C LEU A 56 -2.66 18.39 34.12
N PRO A 57 -1.57 19.14 33.87
CA PRO A 57 -1.57 20.59 34.07
C PRO A 57 -2.74 21.23 33.32
N GLU A 58 -3.43 22.19 33.96
CA GLU A 58 -4.65 22.80 33.40
C GLU A 58 -4.41 23.43 32.00
N GLU A 59 -3.30 24.12 31.84
CA GLU A 59 -2.90 24.72 30.57
C GLU A 59 -2.74 23.66 29.46
N LEU A 60 -2.09 22.54 29.77
CA LEU A 60 -1.90 21.44 28.82
C LEU A 60 -3.24 20.77 28.47
N PHE A 61 -4.10 20.53 29.46
CA PHE A 61 -5.42 19.95 29.24
C PHE A 61 -6.27 20.82 28.31
N GLU A 62 -6.34 22.13 28.54
CA GLU A 62 -7.10 23.05 27.70
C GLU A 62 -6.46 23.20 26.31
N THR A 63 -5.14 23.19 26.21
CA THR A 63 -4.43 23.19 24.92
C THR A 63 -4.78 21.96 24.09
N LEU A 64 -4.70 20.78 24.66
CA LEU A 64 -5.03 19.52 23.98
C LEU A 64 -6.50 19.44 23.61
N LYS A 65 -7.39 19.94 24.48
CA LYS A 65 -8.84 19.97 24.25
C LYS A 65 -9.23 20.83 23.04
N HIS A 66 -8.42 21.81 22.69
CA HIS A 66 -8.64 22.71 21.54
C HIS A 66 -7.64 22.46 20.40
N LEU A 67 -6.90 21.35 20.46
CA LEU A 67 -5.94 21.01 19.41
C LEU A 67 -6.68 20.56 18.13
N THR A 68 -6.26 21.12 17.01
CA THR A 68 -6.84 20.88 15.70
C THR A 68 -6.33 19.58 15.09
N GLN A 69 -7.16 18.93 14.29
CA GLN A 69 -6.83 17.67 13.59
C GLN A 69 -5.55 17.83 12.75
N GLU A 70 -4.73 16.77 12.71
CA GLU A 70 -3.42 16.71 12.03
C GLU A 70 -2.33 17.64 12.61
N SER A 71 -2.58 18.28 13.75
CA SER A 71 -1.48 18.89 14.53
C SER A 71 -0.47 17.81 14.93
N SER A 72 0.83 18.13 14.85
CA SER A 72 1.88 17.20 15.27
C SER A 72 2.23 17.37 16.74
N LEU A 73 2.42 16.26 17.42
CA LEU A 73 2.66 16.25 18.86
C LEU A 73 3.49 15.04 19.29
N ILE A 74 4.11 15.17 20.44
CA ILE A 74 4.79 14.09 21.15
C ILE A 74 4.02 13.87 22.45
N VAL A 75 3.51 12.67 22.67
CA VAL A 75 2.79 12.28 23.88
C VAL A 75 3.63 11.34 24.72
N ARG A 76 3.57 11.50 26.04
CA ARG A 76 4.21 10.62 27.02
C ARG A 76 3.18 10.15 28.02
N GLY A 77 3.25 8.88 28.39
CA GLY A 77 2.33 8.31 29.36
C GLY A 77 2.52 6.83 29.53
N LYS A 78 1.77 6.27 30.45
CA LYS A 78 1.81 4.84 30.78
C LYS A 78 0.92 4.05 29.84
N LEU A 79 1.51 3.06 29.16
CA LEU A 79 0.74 2.11 28.36
C LEU A 79 -0.01 1.13 29.23
N ARG A 80 -1.23 0.79 28.84
CA ARG A 80 -2.01 -0.29 29.40
C ARG A 80 -2.81 -1.04 28.34
N ALA A 81 -3.00 -2.33 28.53
CA ALA A 81 -3.87 -3.14 27.68
C ALA A 81 -5.34 -2.69 27.83
N GLU A 82 -6.02 -2.45 26.71
CA GLU A 82 -7.45 -2.12 26.66
C GLU A 82 -8.06 -2.67 25.35
N GLN A 83 -8.83 -3.73 25.47
CA GLN A 83 -9.37 -4.46 24.31
C GLN A 83 -10.28 -3.62 23.39
N ARG A 84 -10.90 -2.56 23.93
CA ARG A 84 -11.80 -1.68 23.17
C ARG A 84 -11.07 -0.58 22.43
N ALA A 85 -9.80 -0.35 22.76
CA ALA A 85 -8.98 0.67 22.13
C ALA A 85 -8.44 0.18 20.78
N PRO A 86 -8.18 1.09 19.82
CA PRO A 86 -7.50 0.74 18.59
C PRO A 86 -6.15 0.06 18.90
N GLY A 87 -5.93 -1.12 18.31
CA GLY A 87 -4.69 -1.88 18.54
C GLY A 87 -4.58 -2.58 19.90
N GLY A 88 -5.64 -2.55 20.73
CA GLY A 88 -5.70 -3.27 22.01
C GLY A 88 -4.97 -2.59 23.17
N PHE A 89 -4.51 -1.36 23.01
CA PHE A 89 -3.76 -0.58 24.01
C PHE A 89 -4.25 0.86 24.10
N GLU A 90 -4.11 1.44 25.28
CA GLU A 90 -4.31 2.88 25.56
C GLU A 90 -3.07 3.47 26.23
N LEU A 91 -2.89 4.77 26.06
CA LEU A 91 -1.86 5.55 26.73
C LEU A 91 -2.51 6.48 27.77
N ASP A 92 -2.32 6.21 29.05
CA ASP A 92 -2.70 7.14 30.12
C ASP A 92 -1.75 8.33 30.07
N LEU A 93 -2.26 9.48 29.59
CA LEU A 93 -1.47 10.65 29.24
C LEU A 93 -0.91 11.35 30.48
N GLU A 94 0.40 11.47 30.56
CA GLU A 94 1.14 12.17 31.63
C GLU A 94 1.62 13.53 31.16
N SER A 95 2.07 13.64 29.90
CA SER A 95 2.49 14.91 29.30
C SER A 95 2.38 14.89 27.78
N ALA A 96 2.39 16.06 27.17
CA ALA A 96 2.46 16.22 25.72
C ALA A 96 3.21 17.49 25.35
N GLU A 97 3.89 17.45 24.22
CA GLU A 97 4.53 18.57 23.56
C GLU A 97 3.86 18.77 22.20
N ILE A 98 3.37 19.98 21.96
CA ILE A 98 2.79 20.33 20.66
C ILE A 98 3.95 20.83 19.77
N VAL A 99 4.30 20.02 18.76
CA VAL A 99 5.39 20.37 17.82
C VAL A 99 4.92 21.43 16.83
N GLN A 100 3.71 21.22 16.26
CA GLN A 100 3.10 22.20 15.38
C GLN A 100 1.58 22.07 15.40
N ARG A 101 0.89 23.20 15.53
CA ARG A 101 -0.56 23.29 15.47
C ARG A 101 -1.02 23.59 14.04
N VAL A 102 -2.03 22.90 13.57
CA VAL A 102 -2.75 23.27 12.35
C VAL A 102 -3.62 24.48 12.69
N PRO A 103 -3.53 25.61 11.94
CA PRO A 103 -4.32 26.80 12.22
C PRO A 103 -5.82 26.55 12.14
N GLU A 104 -6.59 27.20 13.02
CA GLU A 104 -8.05 27.04 13.03
C GLU A 104 -8.71 27.67 11.79
N GLU A 105 -8.08 28.67 11.20
CA GLU A 105 -8.52 29.37 9.99
C GLU A 105 -8.35 28.52 8.73
N THR A 106 -7.41 27.58 8.75
CA THR A 106 -7.12 26.65 7.64
C THR A 106 -7.10 25.22 8.14
N PRO A 107 -8.26 24.68 8.58
CA PRO A 107 -8.32 23.36 9.19
C PRO A 107 -8.02 22.27 8.17
N TYR A 108 -7.59 21.11 8.66
CA TYR A 108 -7.42 19.93 7.83
C TYR A 108 -8.75 19.58 7.13
N PRO A 109 -8.76 19.47 5.78
CA PRO A 109 -10.02 19.45 5.04
C PRO A 109 -10.73 18.10 5.03
N ILE A 110 -10.03 16.99 5.32
CA ILE A 110 -10.60 15.65 5.33
C ILE A 110 -11.06 15.30 6.74
N THR A 111 -12.37 15.33 6.94
CA THR A 111 -13.01 14.99 8.21
C THR A 111 -13.43 13.51 8.23
N PRO A 112 -13.90 12.96 9.38
CA PRO A 112 -14.45 11.60 9.43
C PRO A 112 -15.75 11.38 8.63
N LYS A 113 -16.30 12.41 7.99
CA LYS A 113 -17.49 12.31 7.13
C LYS A 113 -17.11 11.73 5.78
N ASP A 114 -18.13 11.21 5.07
CA ASP A 114 -17.95 10.78 3.69
C ASP A 114 -17.64 11.96 2.78
N HIS A 115 -16.67 11.79 1.91
CA HIS A 115 -16.26 12.77 0.91
C HIS A 115 -16.40 12.19 -0.49
N GLY A 116 -16.78 13.02 -1.46
CA GLY A 116 -16.85 12.61 -2.86
C GLY A 116 -15.49 12.27 -3.44
N THR A 117 -15.50 11.38 -4.43
CA THR A 117 -14.26 10.86 -5.06
C THR A 117 -13.41 11.99 -5.64
N GLU A 118 -14.03 12.96 -6.33
CA GLU A 118 -13.33 14.11 -6.92
C GLU A 118 -12.57 14.91 -5.87
N PHE A 119 -13.24 15.28 -4.77
CA PHE A 119 -12.62 15.99 -3.65
C PHE A 119 -11.40 15.22 -3.07
N LEU A 120 -11.55 13.90 -2.92
CA LEU A 120 -10.45 13.06 -2.39
C LEU A 120 -9.29 12.97 -3.37
N PHE A 121 -9.53 13.01 -4.68
CA PHE A 121 -8.48 13.07 -5.69
C PHE A 121 -7.77 14.41 -5.68
N ASP A 122 -8.47 15.54 -5.57
CA ASP A 122 -7.88 16.87 -5.47
C ASP A 122 -7.03 17.02 -4.20
N LYS A 123 -7.44 16.35 -3.13
CA LYS A 123 -6.72 16.32 -1.85
C LYS A 123 -5.93 15.02 -1.64
N ARG A 124 -5.47 14.37 -2.71
CA ARG A 124 -4.82 13.06 -2.67
C ARG A 124 -3.66 12.98 -1.70
N HIS A 125 -2.81 14.00 -1.67
CA HIS A 125 -1.67 14.08 -0.75
C HIS A 125 -2.07 14.07 0.74
N LEU A 126 -3.26 14.54 1.07
CA LEU A 126 -3.84 14.48 2.40
C LEU A 126 -4.62 13.17 2.61
N HIS A 127 -5.34 12.71 1.58
CA HIS A 127 -6.13 11.48 1.65
C HIS A 127 -5.27 10.23 1.96
N LEU A 128 -3.99 10.24 1.61
CA LEU A 128 -3.03 9.18 1.99
C LEU A 128 -2.99 8.90 3.50
N ARG A 129 -3.36 9.87 4.33
CA ARG A 129 -3.40 9.74 5.79
C ARG A 129 -4.64 9.03 6.31
N SER A 130 -5.66 8.79 5.46
CA SER A 130 -6.85 8.05 5.83
C SER A 130 -6.55 6.56 6.10
N ARG A 131 -7.30 5.95 7.01
CA ARG A 131 -7.11 4.52 7.38
C ARG A 131 -7.18 3.60 6.15
N ARG A 132 -8.15 3.85 5.25
CA ARG A 132 -8.36 3.03 4.06
C ARG A 132 -7.17 3.11 3.10
N THR A 133 -6.73 4.32 2.76
CA THR A 133 -5.60 4.50 1.82
C THR A 133 -4.29 4.01 2.44
N HIS A 134 -4.10 4.25 3.74
CA HIS A 134 -2.97 3.70 4.48
C HIS A 134 -2.94 2.16 4.39
N ALA A 135 -4.08 1.48 4.62
CA ALA A 135 -4.17 0.03 4.49
C ALA A 135 -3.84 -0.45 3.06
N VAL A 136 -4.35 0.24 2.02
CA VAL A 136 -3.99 -0.06 0.62
C VAL A 136 -2.48 0.02 0.40
N MET A 137 -1.83 1.08 0.88
CA MET A 137 -0.37 1.25 0.73
C MET A 137 0.42 0.18 1.47
N ARG A 138 -0.04 -0.27 2.63
CA ARG A 138 0.57 -1.35 3.40
C ARG A 138 0.48 -2.70 2.71
N VAL A 139 -0.72 -3.01 2.16
CA VAL A 139 -0.92 -4.24 1.35
C VAL A 139 -0.06 -4.19 0.08
N ARG A 140 -0.05 -3.05 -0.64
CA ARG A 140 0.79 -2.87 -1.82
C ARG A 140 2.28 -3.09 -1.50
N HIS A 141 2.77 -2.52 -0.41
CA HIS A 141 4.16 -2.72 0.03
C HIS A 141 4.48 -4.21 0.24
N GLU A 142 3.57 -4.96 0.89
CA GLU A 142 3.77 -6.40 1.13
C GLU A 142 3.78 -7.21 -0.16
N ILE A 143 2.90 -6.87 -1.11
CA ILE A 143 2.88 -7.48 -2.44
C ILE A 143 4.21 -7.27 -3.15
N ILE A 144 4.70 -6.02 -3.22
CA ILE A 144 5.97 -5.69 -3.87
C ILE A 144 7.13 -6.44 -3.23
N LYS A 145 7.17 -6.48 -1.92
CA LYS A 145 8.19 -7.23 -1.17
C LYS A 145 8.08 -8.73 -1.46
N GLY A 146 6.86 -9.28 -1.41
CA GLY A 146 6.61 -10.68 -1.69
C GLY A 146 7.02 -11.11 -3.11
N ILE A 147 6.74 -10.29 -4.11
CA ILE A 147 7.17 -10.54 -5.49
C ILE A 147 8.70 -10.64 -5.56
N ARG A 148 9.44 -9.71 -4.98
CA ARG A 148 10.89 -9.72 -4.97
C ARG A 148 11.45 -10.92 -4.22
N ASP A 149 10.97 -11.16 -3.00
CA ASP A 149 11.42 -12.31 -2.19
C ASP A 149 11.16 -13.65 -2.91
N PHE A 150 10.04 -13.76 -3.65
CA PHE A 150 9.74 -14.96 -4.44
C PHE A 150 10.75 -15.16 -5.55
N PHE A 151 10.99 -14.16 -6.39
CA PHE A 151 11.94 -14.30 -7.50
C PHE A 151 13.36 -14.52 -7.02
N ASP A 152 13.83 -13.75 -6.05
CA ASP A 152 15.18 -13.89 -5.49
C ASP A 152 15.41 -15.30 -4.92
N SER A 153 14.43 -15.84 -4.17
CA SER A 153 14.52 -17.19 -3.60
C SER A 153 14.41 -18.33 -4.65
N ASN A 154 13.90 -18.04 -5.85
CA ASN A 154 13.85 -18.97 -6.98
C ASN A 154 15.02 -18.81 -7.97
N GLY A 155 16.05 -18.06 -7.58
CA GLY A 155 17.30 -17.91 -8.33
C GLY A 155 17.21 -16.93 -9.51
N PHE A 156 16.26 -16.00 -9.47
CA PHE A 156 16.18 -14.91 -10.45
C PHE A 156 17.04 -13.74 -10.00
N THR A 157 17.58 -13.01 -10.96
CA THR A 157 18.32 -11.77 -10.74
C THR A 157 17.42 -10.59 -11.13
N LEU A 158 17.24 -9.63 -10.22
CA LEU A 158 16.57 -8.36 -10.55
C LEU A 158 17.43 -7.55 -11.51
N VAL A 159 16.82 -7.07 -12.58
CA VAL A 159 17.45 -6.17 -13.57
C VAL A 159 16.57 -4.92 -13.70
N ASP A 160 17.15 -3.75 -13.49
CA ASP A 160 16.48 -2.49 -13.74
C ASP A 160 16.64 -2.13 -15.24
N THR A 161 15.55 -2.22 -15.99
CA THR A 161 15.55 -1.92 -17.41
C THR A 161 15.38 -0.42 -17.68
N PRO A 162 15.90 0.12 -18.80
CA PRO A 162 15.74 1.52 -19.13
C PRO A 162 14.29 1.96 -19.26
N ILE A 163 13.97 3.14 -18.74
CA ILE A 163 12.65 3.78 -18.89
C ILE A 163 12.57 4.55 -20.21
N PHE A 164 13.66 5.19 -20.60
CA PHE A 164 13.78 5.83 -21.91
C PHE A 164 14.27 4.82 -22.93
N THR A 165 13.53 4.63 -24.00
CA THR A 165 13.85 3.64 -25.03
C THR A 165 13.50 4.15 -26.43
N PRO A 166 14.31 3.86 -27.46
CA PRO A 166 13.94 4.11 -28.85
C PRO A 166 12.99 3.03 -29.39
N ALA A 167 12.81 1.90 -28.69
CA ALA A 167 12.08 0.73 -29.17
C ALA A 167 10.65 0.65 -28.62
N ALA A 168 9.69 0.35 -29.50
CA ALA A 168 8.37 -0.12 -29.13
C ALA A 168 8.42 -1.64 -28.88
N CYS A 169 7.96 -2.10 -27.72
CA CYS A 169 7.88 -3.52 -27.39
C CYS A 169 6.54 -4.13 -27.82
N GLU A 170 5.46 -3.45 -27.51
CA GLU A 170 4.10 -3.86 -27.87
C GLU A 170 3.75 -3.31 -29.24
N GLY A 171 3.09 -4.08 -30.08
CA GLY A 171 2.69 -3.71 -31.45
C GLY A 171 1.74 -2.52 -31.58
N THR A 172 1.64 -1.68 -30.58
CA THR A 172 0.80 -0.49 -30.53
C THR A 172 1.48 0.73 -31.13
N THR A 173 0.69 1.59 -31.73
CA THR A 173 1.16 2.72 -32.52
C THR A 173 1.42 3.99 -31.70
N THR A 174 1.00 4.06 -30.43
CA THR A 174 1.06 5.27 -29.61
C THR A 174 2.01 5.11 -28.43
N LEU A 175 3.09 5.90 -28.46
CA LEU A 175 4.09 5.99 -27.40
C LEU A 175 4.09 7.40 -26.83
N PHE A 176 4.44 7.56 -25.56
CA PHE A 176 4.75 8.86 -24.99
C PHE A 176 6.15 9.27 -25.46
N GLU A 177 6.20 10.19 -26.41
CA GLU A 177 7.47 10.77 -26.92
C GLU A 177 8.02 11.74 -25.86
N VAL A 178 9.33 11.67 -25.66
CA VAL A 178 10.07 12.53 -24.74
C VAL A 178 11.14 13.29 -25.51
N ASN A 179 11.22 14.60 -25.29
CA ASN A 179 12.34 15.40 -25.78
C ASN A 179 13.61 14.98 -25.05
N TYR A 180 14.55 14.42 -25.80
CA TYR A 180 15.81 13.93 -25.27
C TYR A 180 16.97 14.69 -25.90
N PHE A 181 17.28 15.84 -25.33
CA PHE A 181 18.25 16.79 -25.87
C PHE A 181 17.89 17.17 -27.33
N ASP A 182 18.87 17.38 -28.16
CA ASP A 182 18.68 17.63 -29.62
C ASP A 182 18.99 16.36 -30.44
N GLU A 183 18.88 15.20 -29.83
CA GLU A 183 19.22 13.91 -30.41
C GLU A 183 17.99 13.16 -30.97
N GLU A 184 18.12 11.84 -31.15
CA GLU A 184 17.05 10.99 -31.64
C GLU A 184 15.84 10.94 -30.68
N LYS A 185 14.68 10.61 -31.25
CA LYS A 185 13.45 10.46 -30.48
C LYS A 185 13.55 9.29 -29.49
N VAL A 186 13.19 9.53 -28.27
CA VAL A 186 13.02 8.48 -27.23
C VAL A 186 11.59 8.51 -26.69
N TYR A 187 11.19 7.40 -26.14
CA TYR A 187 9.84 7.18 -25.62
C TYR A 187 9.88 6.60 -24.22
N LEU A 188 8.81 6.81 -23.46
CA LEU A 188 8.60 6.08 -22.20
C LEU A 188 8.29 4.61 -22.51
N THR A 189 8.95 3.71 -21.82
CA THR A 189 8.88 2.27 -22.08
C THR A 189 7.46 1.69 -21.88
N GLN A 190 7.10 0.75 -22.73
CA GLN A 190 5.90 -0.07 -22.58
C GLN A 190 6.14 -1.37 -21.82
N SER A 191 7.40 -1.84 -21.76
CA SER A 191 7.82 -3.11 -21.14
C SER A 191 9.33 -3.14 -21.02
N GLY A 192 9.82 -3.85 -20.04
CA GLY A 192 11.25 -4.18 -19.90
C GLY A 192 11.67 -5.42 -20.68
N GLN A 193 10.75 -6.10 -21.37
CA GLN A 193 10.95 -7.41 -21.99
C GLN A 193 12.19 -7.47 -22.89
N LEU A 194 12.32 -6.56 -23.85
CA LEU A 194 13.43 -6.60 -24.83
C LEU A 194 14.81 -6.51 -24.18
N TYR A 195 14.93 -5.77 -23.08
CA TYR A 195 16.17 -5.68 -22.30
C TYR A 195 16.37 -6.95 -21.43
N ASN A 196 15.27 -7.49 -20.87
CA ASN A 196 15.31 -8.72 -20.09
C ASN A 196 15.66 -9.94 -20.95
N GLU A 197 15.21 -10.02 -22.20
CA GLU A 197 15.64 -11.07 -23.11
C GLU A 197 17.16 -11.06 -23.30
N ALA A 198 17.75 -9.88 -23.50
CA ALA A 198 19.22 -9.75 -23.61
C ALA A 198 19.93 -10.14 -22.31
N THR A 199 19.41 -9.72 -21.14
CA THR A 199 20.04 -10.05 -19.86
C THR A 199 19.81 -11.51 -19.44
N ALA A 200 18.71 -12.15 -19.87
CA ALA A 200 18.49 -13.59 -19.67
C ALA A 200 19.53 -14.44 -20.39
N MET A 201 20.04 -13.99 -21.55
CA MET A 201 21.15 -14.66 -22.23
C MET A 201 22.46 -14.64 -21.44
N ALA A 202 22.61 -13.69 -20.53
CA ALA A 202 23.80 -13.57 -19.67
C ALA A 202 23.62 -14.23 -18.30
N LEU A 203 22.41 -14.13 -17.70
CA LEU A 203 22.15 -14.48 -16.32
C LEU A 203 21.21 -15.70 -16.15
N GLY A 204 20.59 -16.16 -17.24
CA GLY A 204 19.70 -17.33 -17.26
C GLY A 204 18.26 -17.06 -16.78
N LYS A 205 18.10 -16.58 -15.55
CA LYS A 205 16.81 -16.21 -14.97
C LYS A 205 16.89 -14.78 -14.47
N VAL A 206 16.05 -13.91 -15.01
CA VAL A 206 16.02 -12.49 -14.66
C VAL A 206 14.56 -12.03 -14.48
N TYR A 207 14.37 -10.92 -13.81
CA TYR A 207 13.09 -10.21 -13.80
C TYR A 207 13.33 -8.71 -13.68
N CYS A 208 12.45 -7.92 -14.27
CA CYS A 208 12.33 -6.52 -13.93
C CYS A 208 11.02 -6.27 -13.17
N PHE A 209 11.00 -5.21 -12.38
CA PHE A 209 9.82 -4.76 -11.69
C PHE A 209 9.83 -3.22 -11.66
N GLY A 210 9.26 -2.62 -12.66
CA GLY A 210 9.37 -1.19 -12.92
C GLY A 210 8.13 -0.56 -13.54
N PRO A 211 8.14 0.77 -13.68
CA PRO A 211 7.06 1.52 -14.30
C PRO A 211 7.01 1.27 -15.81
N THR A 212 5.81 1.16 -16.33
CA THR A 212 5.52 1.04 -17.76
C THR A 212 4.40 2.00 -18.15
N PHE A 213 4.35 2.37 -19.42
CA PHE A 213 3.50 3.45 -19.91
C PHE A 213 2.71 3.02 -21.15
N ARG A 214 1.44 3.45 -21.20
CA ARG A 214 0.56 3.26 -22.35
C ARG A 214 -0.03 4.60 -22.74
N ALA A 215 0.24 5.07 -23.95
CA ALA A 215 -0.21 6.38 -24.43
C ALA A 215 -1.67 6.39 -24.94
N GLU A 216 -2.42 5.35 -24.68
CA GLU A 216 -3.81 5.20 -25.10
C GLU A 216 -4.76 5.94 -24.16
N LYS A 217 -5.70 6.71 -24.74
CA LYS A 217 -6.76 7.37 -23.97
C LYS A 217 -7.90 6.39 -23.67
N SER A 218 -7.68 5.47 -22.74
CA SER A 218 -8.73 4.57 -22.29
C SER A 218 -9.58 5.19 -21.19
N LYS A 219 -10.90 5.05 -21.32
CA LYS A 219 -11.88 5.48 -20.30
C LYS A 219 -12.38 4.32 -19.44
N THR A 220 -11.72 3.16 -19.47
CA THR A 220 -12.14 2.01 -18.68
C THR A 220 -11.57 2.08 -17.27
N ARG A 221 -12.22 1.37 -16.34
CA ARG A 221 -11.75 1.26 -14.95
C ARG A 221 -10.52 0.37 -14.77
N ARG A 222 -10.07 -0.29 -15.83
CA ARG A 222 -9.00 -1.30 -15.80
C ARG A 222 -7.71 -0.87 -16.50
N HIS A 223 -7.74 0.23 -17.26
CA HIS A 223 -6.59 0.73 -18.00
C HIS A 223 -6.01 1.97 -17.32
N LEU A 224 -4.72 1.97 -17.11
CA LEU A 224 -3.95 3.09 -16.61
C LEU A 224 -2.90 3.47 -17.66
N THR A 225 -2.57 4.75 -17.73
CA THR A 225 -1.49 5.25 -18.61
C THR A 225 -0.11 5.00 -18.00
N GLU A 226 -0.03 4.78 -16.69
CA GLU A 226 1.19 4.42 -15.97
C GLU A 226 0.86 3.34 -14.95
N PHE A 227 1.64 2.26 -14.96
CA PHE A 227 1.51 1.16 -13.98
C PHE A 227 2.84 0.41 -13.84
N TRP A 228 2.94 -0.42 -12.82
CA TRP A 228 4.12 -1.23 -12.59
C TRP A 228 3.89 -2.65 -13.10
N MET A 229 4.84 -3.15 -13.88
CA MET A 229 4.86 -4.52 -14.36
C MET A 229 5.98 -5.32 -13.66
N VAL A 230 5.72 -6.59 -13.43
CA VAL A 230 6.73 -7.59 -13.08
C VAL A 230 6.86 -8.55 -14.26
N GLU A 231 8.06 -8.68 -14.79
CA GLU A 231 8.31 -9.34 -16.08
C GLU A 231 9.51 -10.28 -15.91
N PRO A 232 9.28 -11.55 -15.53
CA PRO A 232 10.33 -12.56 -15.46
C PRO A 232 10.66 -13.12 -16.85
N GLU A 233 11.94 -13.36 -17.10
CA GLU A 233 12.45 -14.03 -18.29
C GLU A 233 13.35 -15.20 -17.87
N MET A 234 13.14 -16.36 -18.49
CA MET A 234 13.86 -17.59 -18.21
C MET A 234 14.41 -18.23 -19.49
N ALA A 235 15.73 -18.33 -19.58
CA ALA A 235 16.36 -19.12 -20.64
C ALA A 235 15.99 -20.61 -20.49
N TYR A 236 15.79 -21.30 -21.63
CA TYR A 236 15.44 -22.73 -21.73
C TYR A 236 14.10 -23.13 -21.10
N ALA A 237 13.25 -22.18 -20.75
CA ALA A 237 11.94 -22.46 -20.19
C ALA A 237 10.89 -22.72 -21.28
N THR A 238 9.95 -23.59 -20.97
CA THR A 238 8.76 -23.90 -21.78
C THR A 238 7.53 -23.17 -21.24
N LEU A 239 6.41 -23.22 -21.98
CA LEU A 239 5.13 -22.68 -21.52
C LEU A 239 4.69 -23.30 -20.16
N GLU A 240 4.96 -24.59 -19.94
CA GLU A 240 4.60 -25.26 -18.67
C GLU A 240 5.40 -24.69 -17.50
N ASP A 241 6.70 -24.43 -17.70
CA ASP A 241 7.57 -23.81 -16.67
C ASP A 241 7.08 -22.39 -16.31
N VAL A 242 6.62 -21.61 -17.29
CA VAL A 242 6.06 -20.28 -17.07
C VAL A 242 4.74 -20.34 -16.28
N LYS A 243 3.86 -21.31 -16.61
CA LYS A 243 2.61 -21.52 -15.87
C LYS A 243 2.87 -21.92 -14.42
N ASP A 244 3.81 -22.80 -14.16
CA ASP A 244 4.19 -23.24 -12.82
C ASP A 244 4.77 -22.07 -12.00
N LEU A 245 5.62 -21.27 -12.63
CA LEU A 245 6.17 -20.05 -12.00
C LEU A 245 5.07 -19.06 -11.63
N ALA A 246 4.15 -18.79 -12.55
CA ALA A 246 3.05 -17.84 -12.32
C ALA A 246 2.11 -18.33 -11.19
N GLU A 247 1.79 -19.62 -11.18
CA GLU A 247 0.99 -20.25 -10.14
C GLU A 247 1.68 -20.12 -8.77
N GLY A 248 2.96 -20.45 -8.70
CA GLY A 248 3.77 -20.34 -7.49
C GLY A 248 3.85 -18.91 -6.97
N LEU A 249 4.07 -17.93 -7.86
CA LEU A 249 4.11 -16.51 -7.51
C LEU A 249 2.79 -16.04 -6.90
N ILE A 250 1.67 -16.35 -7.55
CA ILE A 250 0.34 -15.93 -7.08
C ILE A 250 0.05 -16.52 -5.71
N CYS A 251 0.26 -17.83 -5.53
CA CYS A 251 0.05 -18.49 -4.25
C CYS A 251 0.93 -17.90 -3.15
N PHE A 252 2.21 -17.69 -3.42
CA PHE A 252 3.16 -17.12 -2.46
C PHE A 252 2.77 -15.71 -2.01
N VAL A 253 2.47 -14.82 -2.96
CA VAL A 253 2.12 -13.42 -2.65
C VAL A 253 0.80 -13.33 -1.90
N VAL A 254 -0.22 -14.11 -2.29
CA VAL A 254 -1.52 -14.14 -1.60
C VAL A 254 -1.37 -14.64 -0.17
N GLN A 255 -0.66 -15.77 0.02
CA GLN A 255 -0.43 -16.32 1.35
C GLN A 255 0.29 -15.32 2.25
N ARG A 256 1.31 -14.67 1.74
CA ARG A 256 2.09 -13.66 2.46
C ARG A 256 1.24 -12.45 2.89
N VAL A 257 0.34 -11.98 2.03
CA VAL A 257 -0.59 -10.89 2.37
C VAL A 257 -1.57 -11.33 3.46
N LEU A 258 -2.11 -12.55 3.39
CA LEU A 258 -2.99 -13.11 4.41
C LEU A 258 -2.30 -13.21 5.78
N GLU A 259 -1.03 -13.61 5.80
CA GLU A 259 -0.25 -13.75 7.03
C GLU A 259 0.12 -12.39 7.65
N ASN A 260 0.57 -11.44 6.83
CA ASN A 260 1.20 -10.22 7.33
C ASN A 260 0.30 -8.97 7.31
N ARG A 261 -0.86 -9.01 6.63
CA ARG A 261 -1.72 -7.82 6.40
C ARG A 261 -3.20 -8.09 6.70
N ARG A 262 -3.49 -9.00 7.59
CA ARG A 262 -4.88 -9.35 7.94
C ARG A 262 -5.67 -8.14 8.48
N THR A 263 -5.08 -7.34 9.34
CA THR A 263 -5.69 -6.12 9.89
C THR A 263 -5.99 -5.07 8.81
N GLU A 264 -5.08 -4.94 7.84
CA GLU A 264 -5.30 -4.07 6.68
C GLU A 264 -6.44 -4.58 5.79
N LEU A 265 -6.52 -5.90 5.56
CA LEU A 265 -7.63 -6.52 4.81
C LEU A 265 -8.98 -6.32 5.51
N GLU A 266 -9.02 -6.43 6.84
CA GLU A 266 -10.21 -6.12 7.65
C GLU A 266 -10.59 -4.64 7.54
N THR A 267 -9.62 -3.71 7.61
CA THR A 267 -9.84 -2.28 7.40
C THR A 267 -10.40 -1.96 6.01
N LEU A 268 -10.04 -2.76 5.01
CA LEU A 268 -10.53 -2.65 3.65
C LEU A 268 -11.87 -3.37 3.43
N GLU A 269 -12.40 -4.04 4.46
CA GLU A 269 -13.62 -4.85 4.38
C GLU A 269 -13.54 -5.93 3.28
N ARG A 270 -12.33 -6.49 3.10
CA ARG A 270 -12.09 -7.49 2.06
C ARG A 270 -12.61 -8.85 2.48
N ASP A 271 -13.44 -9.45 1.65
CA ASP A 271 -13.78 -10.87 1.78
C ASP A 271 -12.52 -11.73 1.56
N ILE A 272 -11.94 -12.22 2.65
CA ILE A 272 -10.69 -13.00 2.64
C ILE A 272 -10.91 -14.45 2.19
N SER A 273 -12.15 -14.96 2.20
CA SER A 273 -12.43 -16.37 1.81
C SER A 273 -11.96 -16.67 0.39
N LYS A 274 -12.10 -15.69 -0.52
CA LYS A 274 -11.61 -15.79 -1.90
C LYS A 274 -10.09 -15.80 -2.01
N LEU A 275 -9.39 -15.15 -1.09
CA LEU A 275 -7.93 -15.19 -1.03
C LEU A 275 -7.44 -16.49 -0.41
N GLU A 276 -8.10 -16.98 0.63
CA GLU A 276 -7.80 -18.26 1.28
C GLU A 276 -8.03 -19.46 0.34
N ALA A 277 -8.89 -19.30 -0.67
CA ALA A 277 -9.13 -20.29 -1.71
C ALA A 277 -8.03 -20.35 -2.79
N VAL A 278 -7.12 -19.37 -2.84
CA VAL A 278 -6.02 -19.35 -3.83
C VAL A 278 -4.95 -20.36 -3.42
N LYS A 279 -5.02 -21.54 -4.00
CA LYS A 279 -4.12 -22.68 -3.73
C LYS A 279 -3.84 -23.44 -5.03
N ALA A 280 -2.59 -23.86 -5.21
CA ALA A 280 -2.20 -24.78 -6.28
C ALA A 280 -2.83 -26.18 -6.08
N PRO A 281 -3.06 -26.95 -7.18
CA PRO A 281 -2.90 -26.53 -8.57
C PRO A 281 -4.08 -25.71 -9.08
N PHE A 282 -3.81 -24.74 -9.97
CA PHE A 282 -4.86 -24.00 -10.66
C PHE A 282 -5.45 -24.82 -11.82
N PRO A 283 -6.77 -24.68 -12.13
CA PRO A 283 -7.33 -25.25 -13.33
C PRO A 283 -6.62 -24.71 -14.59
N ARG A 284 -6.23 -25.62 -15.47
CA ARG A 284 -5.60 -25.28 -16.76
C ARG A 284 -6.52 -25.66 -17.89
N ILE A 285 -6.80 -24.73 -18.78
CA ILE A 285 -7.63 -24.93 -19.98
C ILE A 285 -6.90 -24.41 -21.20
N SER A 286 -7.14 -25.04 -22.38
CA SER A 286 -6.66 -24.50 -23.64
C SER A 286 -7.51 -23.30 -24.08
N TYR A 287 -7.00 -22.52 -25.06
CA TYR A 287 -7.76 -21.44 -25.68
C TYR A 287 -9.07 -21.96 -26.29
N ASP A 288 -9.02 -23.07 -27.02
CA ASP A 288 -10.22 -23.70 -27.62
C ASP A 288 -11.26 -24.06 -26.56
N GLN A 289 -10.84 -24.70 -25.46
CA GLN A 289 -11.73 -25.00 -24.32
C GLN A 289 -12.31 -23.70 -23.68
N ALA A 290 -11.52 -22.64 -23.58
CA ALA A 290 -12.00 -21.36 -23.06
C ALA A 290 -13.10 -20.76 -23.94
N VAL A 291 -12.89 -20.74 -25.27
CA VAL A 291 -13.88 -20.25 -26.25
C VAL A 291 -15.17 -21.10 -26.18
N GLU A 292 -15.06 -22.41 -26.12
CA GLU A 292 -16.22 -23.31 -25.98
C GLU A 292 -17.01 -23.04 -24.68
N ILE A 293 -16.33 -22.88 -23.56
CA ILE A 293 -16.95 -22.54 -22.27
C ILE A 293 -17.68 -21.19 -22.35
N LEU A 294 -17.06 -20.19 -22.97
CA LEU A 294 -17.68 -18.86 -23.14
C LEU A 294 -18.94 -18.95 -24.01
N LYS A 295 -18.88 -19.67 -25.14
CA LYS A 295 -20.04 -19.88 -26.02
C LYS A 295 -21.17 -20.58 -25.29
N THR A 296 -20.89 -21.63 -24.52
CA THR A 296 -21.92 -22.34 -23.72
C THR A 296 -22.54 -21.44 -22.64
N LYS A 297 -21.86 -20.39 -22.21
CA LYS A 297 -22.38 -19.36 -21.27
C LYS A 297 -23.07 -18.18 -21.97
N GLY A 298 -23.30 -18.25 -23.28
CA GLY A 298 -23.99 -17.24 -24.06
C GLY A 298 -23.12 -16.07 -24.52
N SER A 299 -21.81 -16.21 -24.52
CA SER A 299 -20.91 -15.21 -25.14
C SER A 299 -20.95 -15.36 -26.66
N GLU A 300 -20.98 -14.24 -27.37
CA GLU A 300 -20.92 -14.17 -28.84
C GLU A 300 -19.46 -14.18 -29.38
N ILE A 301 -18.49 -14.49 -28.52
CA ILE A 301 -17.09 -14.49 -28.90
C ILE A 301 -16.82 -15.52 -30.02
N GLU A 302 -16.14 -15.08 -31.08
CA GLU A 302 -15.62 -15.96 -32.10
C GLU A 302 -14.19 -16.42 -31.78
N TRP A 303 -13.77 -17.53 -32.36
CA TRP A 303 -12.40 -17.99 -32.22
C TRP A 303 -11.43 -16.98 -32.86
N GLY A 304 -10.43 -16.53 -32.12
CA GLY A 304 -9.51 -15.47 -32.56
C GLY A 304 -10.02 -14.05 -32.28
N GLY A 305 -11.21 -13.88 -31.68
CA GLY A 305 -11.74 -12.60 -31.22
C GLY A 305 -11.24 -12.23 -29.81
N ASP A 306 -11.29 -10.92 -29.50
CA ASP A 306 -10.99 -10.32 -28.19
C ASP A 306 -12.27 -10.18 -27.33
#